data_6bc9b49707a5bb7eddf7717cda4f4cc9
#
_entry.id   6bc9b49707a5bb7eddf7717cda4f4cc9
#
_cell.length_a   1.000
_cell.length_b   1.000
_cell.length_c   1.000
_cell.angle_alpha   90.00
_cell.angle_beta   90.00
_cell.angle_gamma   90.00
#
_symmetry.space_group_name_H-M   'P 1'
#
loop_
_entity.id
_entity.type
_entity.pdbx_description
1 polymer ?
#
loop_
_entity_poly.entity_id
_entity_poly.type
_entity_poly.pdbx_seq_one_letter_code
_entity_poly.pdbx_strand_id
1 'polypeptide(L)'
;QGAGPTGVDTQLRGSLGTKFGFETFSNQNVKTQTTTAIGSITQAQVNANVAKGATSLVIKDSDGVLAGTLAKGDTFVIAGNTQRYALTANATAAANLITVTITPPLAQAHVTNDNITIRQATAKAENLAFHRGAFALAMAKLPDYAGAGGIGAQFSSIQDPVTGLSLRYRIGYDNNFSRVIPVVDVLYGVQTLNPNLAVRLNS
;
A
#
# COMPACT_ATOMS: atom_id res chain seq x y z
N GLN A 1 29.70 -13.42 9.11
CA GLN A 1 28.64 -12.77 9.88
C GLN A 1 27.95 -13.81 10.74
N GLY A 2 27.96 -13.61 12.04
CA GLY A 2 27.78 -14.53 13.10
C GLY A 2 26.63 -15.51 13.03
N ALA A 3 26.99 -16.77 13.20
CA ALA A 3 26.09 -17.87 13.55
C ALA A 3 25.57 -17.68 15.00
N GLY A 4 24.81 -16.61 15.23
CA GLY A 4 24.03 -16.43 16.46
C GLY A 4 22.56 -16.78 16.20
N PRO A 5 21.73 -16.93 17.24
CA PRO A 5 20.28 -17.22 17.09
C PRO A 5 19.59 -16.26 16.15
N THR A 6 20.06 -15.02 16.05
CA THR A 6 19.54 -13.98 15.14
C THR A 6 19.79 -14.28 13.65
N GLY A 7 20.87 -15.00 13.32
CA GLY A 7 21.19 -15.36 11.92
C GLY A 7 20.25 -16.41 11.36
N VAL A 8 19.87 -17.38 12.18
CA VAL A 8 18.93 -18.45 11.80
C VAL A 8 17.51 -17.90 11.64
N ASP A 9 17.07 -17.02 12.52
CA ASP A 9 15.75 -16.37 12.43
C ASP A 9 15.65 -15.47 11.21
N THR A 10 16.72 -14.76 10.82
CA THR A 10 16.76 -13.95 9.61
C THR A 10 16.61 -14.80 8.34
N GLN A 11 17.25 -15.96 8.30
CA GLN A 11 17.18 -16.87 7.15
C GLN A 11 15.83 -17.58 7.04
N LEU A 12 15.24 -17.99 8.17
CA LEU A 12 14.00 -18.78 8.19
C LEU A 12 12.73 -17.91 8.17
N ARG A 13 12.78 -16.75 8.79
CA ARG A 13 11.59 -15.89 9.01
C ARG A 13 11.70 -14.49 8.41
N GLY A 14 12.86 -14.14 7.85
CA GLY A 14 13.11 -12.76 7.39
C GLY A 14 13.16 -11.73 8.53
N SER A 15 13.21 -12.18 9.79
CA SER A 15 13.27 -11.30 10.95
C SER A 15 14.65 -10.70 11.12
N LEU A 16 14.72 -9.37 11.23
CA LEU A 16 15.95 -8.61 11.52
C LEU A 16 16.09 -8.27 13.01
N GLY A 17 15.22 -8.83 13.86
CA GLY A 17 15.12 -8.56 15.29
C GLY A 17 14.42 -7.25 15.63
N THR A 18 14.37 -6.92 16.92
CA THR A 18 13.71 -5.70 17.41
C THR A 18 14.69 -4.54 17.38
N LYS A 19 14.32 -3.45 16.70
CA LYS A 19 15.07 -2.19 16.64
C LYS A 19 14.15 -1.02 16.92
N PHE A 20 14.55 -0.13 17.80
CA PHE A 20 13.77 1.05 18.21
C PHE A 20 12.35 0.73 18.65
N GLY A 21 12.11 -0.42 19.27
CA GLY A 21 10.78 -0.86 19.70
C GLY A 21 9.92 -1.51 18.62
N PHE A 22 10.42 -1.61 17.38
CA PHE A 22 9.77 -2.31 16.28
C PHE A 22 10.41 -3.66 16.01
N GLU A 23 9.59 -4.67 15.81
CA GLU A 23 10.03 -5.93 15.24
C GLU A 23 10.18 -5.75 13.72
N THR A 24 11.40 -5.95 13.21
CA THR A 24 11.75 -5.67 11.82
C THR A 24 11.84 -6.94 11.01
N PHE A 25 11.20 -6.91 9.84
CA PHE A 25 11.20 -8.02 8.87
C PHE A 25 11.69 -7.53 7.51
N SER A 26 12.38 -8.41 6.79
CA SER A 26 12.75 -8.21 5.39
C SER A 26 11.91 -9.11 4.50
N ASN A 27 11.32 -8.55 3.44
CA ASN A 27 10.52 -9.29 2.48
C ASN A 27 10.80 -8.78 1.07
N GLN A 28 11.00 -9.70 0.13
CA GLN A 28 11.22 -9.36 -1.29
C GLN A 28 9.94 -8.90 -2.01
N ASN A 29 8.76 -9.16 -1.43
CA ASN A 29 7.46 -8.74 -1.97
C ASN A 29 7.08 -7.29 -1.61
N VAL A 30 8.01 -6.51 -1.05
CA VAL A 30 7.76 -5.09 -0.79
C VAL A 30 7.51 -4.39 -2.13
N LYS A 31 6.35 -3.74 -2.22
CA LYS A 31 5.93 -3.07 -3.44
C LYS A 31 6.82 -1.86 -3.71
N THR A 32 7.25 -1.75 -4.96
CA THR A 32 7.94 -0.55 -5.44
C THR A 32 6.90 0.41 -6.03
N GLN A 33 6.88 1.66 -5.57
CA GLN A 33 6.09 2.70 -6.17
C GLN A 33 6.85 3.26 -7.38
N THR A 34 6.22 3.21 -8.54
CA THR A 34 6.72 3.89 -9.75
C THR A 34 5.96 5.21 -9.87
N THR A 35 6.67 6.31 -9.88
CA THR A 35 6.06 7.62 -10.16
C THR A 35 6.03 7.85 -11.65
N THR A 36 4.91 8.36 -12.14
CA THR A 36 4.82 8.92 -13.48
C THR A 36 5.41 10.33 -13.44
N ALA A 37 6.28 10.64 -14.38
CA ALA A 37 6.92 11.94 -14.42
C ALA A 37 5.90 13.05 -14.69
N ILE A 38 5.81 14.03 -13.80
CA ILE A 38 5.41 15.39 -14.20
C ILE A 38 6.52 15.94 -15.10
N GLY A 39 6.16 16.60 -16.18
CA GLY A 39 7.11 17.33 -17.03
C GLY A 39 7.94 18.33 -16.23
N SER A 40 8.82 19.06 -16.89
CA SER A 40 9.59 20.11 -16.22
C SER A 40 8.66 21.05 -15.46
N ILE A 41 8.84 21.11 -14.14
CA ILE A 41 8.17 22.09 -13.28
C ILE A 41 9.21 23.13 -12.91
N THR A 42 8.93 24.38 -13.21
CA THR A 42 9.77 25.52 -12.79
C THR A 42 9.59 25.75 -11.31
N GLN A 43 8.36 25.94 -10.86
CA GLN A 43 8.00 26.03 -9.45
C GLN A 43 6.50 25.69 -9.28
N ALA A 44 6.21 24.55 -8.67
CA ALA A 44 4.83 24.21 -8.32
C ALA A 44 4.29 25.19 -7.25
N GLN A 45 3.05 25.61 -7.42
CA GLN A 45 2.38 26.57 -6.54
C GLN A 45 0.92 26.20 -6.32
N VAL A 46 0.36 26.67 -5.22
CA VAL A 46 -1.08 26.61 -4.94
C VAL A 46 -1.81 27.53 -5.91
N ASN A 47 -2.81 27.02 -6.65
CA ASN A 47 -3.52 27.82 -7.67
C ASN A 47 -4.54 28.80 -7.07
N ALA A 48 -5.20 28.44 -5.99
CA ALA A 48 -6.24 29.24 -5.33
C ALA A 48 -6.16 29.09 -3.82
N ASN A 49 -6.72 30.06 -3.09
CA ASN A 49 -6.79 29.98 -1.62
C ASN A 49 -7.53 28.69 -1.18
N VAL A 50 -6.92 27.98 -0.23
CA VAL A 50 -7.45 26.73 0.32
C VAL A 50 -7.50 26.80 1.83
N ALA A 51 -8.64 26.42 2.41
CA ALA A 51 -8.85 26.47 3.84
C ALA A 51 -8.12 25.34 4.59
N LYS A 52 -7.81 25.56 5.86
CA LYS A 52 -7.39 24.50 6.77
C LYS A 52 -8.41 23.37 6.79
N GLY A 53 -7.94 22.12 6.82
CA GLY A 53 -8.78 20.92 6.83
C GLY A 53 -9.22 20.44 5.45
N ALA A 54 -8.88 21.16 4.38
CA ALA A 54 -9.18 20.70 3.03
C ALA A 54 -8.42 19.41 2.68
N THR A 55 -9.08 18.52 1.95
CA THR A 55 -8.54 17.24 1.48
C THR A 55 -8.23 17.25 -0.02
N SER A 56 -8.43 18.39 -0.66
CA SER A 56 -8.15 18.60 -2.09
C SER A 56 -7.58 20.00 -2.30
N LEU A 57 -6.67 20.12 -3.25
CA LEU A 57 -6.14 21.41 -3.71
C LEU A 57 -5.78 21.33 -5.19
N VAL A 58 -5.67 22.51 -5.82
CA VAL A 58 -5.25 22.64 -7.22
C VAL A 58 -3.82 23.19 -7.26
N ILE A 59 -2.97 22.49 -7.98
CA ILE A 59 -1.57 22.87 -8.20
C ILE A 59 -1.43 23.45 -9.61
N LYS A 60 -0.68 24.54 -9.73
CA LYS A 60 -0.21 25.14 -10.98
C LYS A 60 1.31 25.20 -11.02
N ASP A 61 1.90 25.47 -12.16
CA ASP A 61 3.29 25.92 -12.25
C ASP A 61 3.35 27.44 -12.34
N SER A 62 4.45 28.01 -11.86
CA SER A 62 4.71 29.46 -11.88
C SER A 62 4.80 30.04 -13.30
N ASP A 63 5.24 29.25 -14.27
CA ASP A 63 5.32 29.65 -15.70
C ASP A 63 4.00 29.39 -16.46
N GLY A 64 2.99 28.83 -15.80
CA GLY A 64 1.69 28.53 -16.39
C GLY A 64 1.68 27.30 -17.29
N VAL A 65 2.75 26.49 -17.32
CA VAL A 65 2.83 25.28 -18.13
C VAL A 65 3.01 24.05 -17.23
N LEU A 66 1.95 23.32 -17.01
CA LEU A 66 1.98 22.11 -16.20
C LEU A 66 1.42 20.92 -16.99
N ALA A 67 2.24 19.90 -17.20
CA ALA A 67 1.87 18.68 -17.90
C ALA A 67 2.36 17.43 -17.16
N GLY A 68 1.69 16.30 -17.38
CA GLY A 68 2.07 15.01 -16.81
C GLY A 68 1.09 14.52 -15.74
N THR A 69 1.52 13.55 -14.95
CA THR A 69 0.67 12.87 -13.96
C THR A 69 1.43 12.70 -12.66
N LEU A 70 0.76 12.95 -11.53
CA LEU A 70 1.19 12.57 -10.20
C LEU A 70 0.53 11.24 -9.84
N ALA A 71 1.32 10.32 -9.31
CA ALA A 71 0.82 9.01 -8.90
C ALA A 71 0.28 9.05 -7.45
N LYS A 72 -0.67 8.18 -7.17
CA LYS A 72 -1.09 7.88 -5.79
C LYS A 72 0.15 7.53 -4.96
N GLY A 73 0.31 8.21 -3.83
CA GLY A 73 1.43 8.00 -2.94
C GLY A 73 2.57 8.99 -3.12
N ASP A 74 2.61 9.80 -4.17
CA ASP A 74 3.53 10.91 -4.27
C ASP A 74 3.30 11.88 -3.12
N THR A 75 4.36 12.54 -2.69
CA THR A 75 4.30 13.42 -1.53
C THR A 75 4.80 14.81 -1.88
N PHE A 76 4.24 15.79 -1.20
CA PHE A 76 4.69 17.18 -1.32
C PHE A 76 4.61 17.92 0.01
N VAL A 77 5.27 19.05 0.07
CA VAL A 77 5.25 19.99 1.18
C VAL A 77 4.92 21.38 0.62
N ILE A 78 4.11 22.15 1.34
CA ILE A 78 3.81 23.55 1.00
C ILE A 78 4.66 24.45 1.86
N ALA A 79 5.23 25.50 1.27
CA ALA A 79 6.06 26.46 1.98
C ALA A 79 5.34 27.02 3.23
N GLY A 80 6.10 27.23 4.30
CA GLY A 80 5.56 27.67 5.57
C GLY A 80 4.90 26.57 6.42
N ASN A 81 4.90 25.32 5.93
CA ASN A 81 4.38 24.18 6.65
C ASN A 81 5.40 23.03 6.67
N THR A 82 5.57 22.37 7.81
CA THR A 82 6.42 21.18 7.95
C THR A 82 5.70 19.89 7.64
N GLN A 83 4.35 19.95 7.57
CA GLN A 83 3.52 18.78 7.28
C GLN A 83 3.73 18.31 5.84
N ARG A 84 3.96 17.02 5.69
CA ARG A 84 4.00 16.34 4.39
C ARG A 84 2.62 15.79 4.06
N TYR A 85 2.21 16.00 2.83
CA TYR A 85 0.93 15.52 2.29
C TYR A 85 1.21 14.44 1.23
N ALA A 86 0.40 13.39 1.23
CA ALA A 86 0.47 12.32 0.24
C ALA A 86 -0.78 12.30 -0.63
N LEU A 87 -0.63 11.99 -1.90
CA LEU A 87 -1.74 11.84 -2.83
C LEU A 87 -2.49 10.54 -2.56
N THR A 88 -3.81 10.61 -2.49
CA THR A 88 -4.69 9.44 -2.29
C THR A 88 -5.14 8.80 -3.60
N ALA A 89 -5.03 9.53 -4.72
CA ALA A 89 -5.37 9.09 -6.07
C ALA A 89 -4.37 9.62 -7.09
N ASN A 90 -4.32 9.00 -8.28
CA ASN A 90 -3.57 9.54 -9.41
C ASN A 90 -4.25 10.84 -9.88
N ALA A 91 -3.43 11.82 -10.25
CA ALA A 91 -3.89 13.11 -10.74
C ALA A 91 -3.13 13.49 -12.02
N THR A 92 -3.84 13.78 -13.09
CA THR A 92 -3.27 14.16 -14.39
C THR A 92 -3.51 15.64 -14.65
N ALA A 93 -2.52 16.31 -15.22
CA ALA A 93 -2.65 17.72 -15.62
C ALA A 93 -3.72 17.89 -16.69
N ALA A 94 -4.60 18.88 -16.49
CA ALA A 94 -5.58 19.32 -17.45
C ALA A 94 -5.59 20.85 -17.46
N ALA A 95 -5.50 21.47 -18.65
CA ALA A 95 -5.43 22.92 -18.81
C ALA A 95 -4.37 23.60 -17.91
N ASN A 96 -3.18 22.99 -17.83
CA ASN A 96 -2.04 23.46 -17.01
C ASN A 96 -2.29 23.48 -15.50
N LEU A 97 -3.26 22.72 -15.03
CA LEU A 97 -3.59 22.57 -13.61
C LEU A 97 -3.64 21.08 -13.23
N ILE A 98 -3.30 20.75 -12.01
CA ILE A 98 -3.51 19.42 -11.43
C ILE A 98 -4.34 19.54 -10.16
N THR A 99 -5.50 18.88 -10.15
CA THR A 99 -6.30 18.74 -8.94
C THR A 99 -5.87 17.47 -8.20
N VAL A 100 -5.38 17.63 -6.98
CA VAL A 100 -4.91 16.52 -6.14
C VAL A 100 -5.81 16.32 -4.93
N THR A 101 -6.06 15.06 -4.58
CA THR A 101 -6.66 14.65 -3.32
C THR A 101 -5.57 14.19 -2.37
N ILE A 102 -5.60 14.62 -1.13
CA ILE A 102 -4.49 14.49 -0.19
C ILE A 102 -4.89 13.88 1.16
N THR A 103 -3.91 13.29 1.80
CA THR A 103 -3.97 12.87 3.21
C THR A 103 -2.61 13.19 3.87
N PRO A 104 -2.57 13.67 5.13
CA PRO A 104 -3.68 14.14 5.94
C PRO A 104 -4.34 15.41 5.37
N PRO A 105 -5.48 15.86 5.90
CA PRO A 105 -6.06 17.16 5.56
C PRO A 105 -5.10 18.32 5.85
N LEU A 106 -5.25 19.45 5.15
CA LEU A 106 -4.36 20.60 5.31
C LEU A 106 -4.31 21.07 6.77
N ALA A 107 -3.11 21.14 7.34
CA ALA A 107 -2.87 21.56 8.73
C ALA A 107 -3.12 23.05 8.95
N GLN A 108 -3.02 23.85 7.91
CA GLN A 108 -3.27 25.29 7.91
C GLN A 108 -3.87 25.75 6.59
N ALA A 109 -4.40 26.97 6.54
CA ALA A 109 -4.86 27.58 5.31
C ALA A 109 -3.66 28.01 4.47
N HIS A 110 -3.78 27.93 3.14
CA HIS A 110 -2.77 28.35 2.18
C HIS A 110 -3.37 29.35 1.19
N VAL A 111 -2.54 30.25 0.71
CA VAL A 111 -2.94 31.26 -0.26
C VAL A 111 -2.42 30.95 -1.65
N THR A 112 -2.99 31.60 -2.65
CA THR A 112 -2.53 31.54 -4.02
C THR A 112 -1.04 31.87 -4.11
N ASN A 113 -0.29 31.11 -4.91
CA ASN A 113 1.16 31.22 -5.12
C ASN A 113 2.03 30.73 -3.97
N ASP A 114 1.48 30.11 -2.90
CA ASP A 114 2.31 29.38 -1.96
C ASP A 114 3.11 28.29 -2.69
N ASN A 115 4.42 28.29 -2.51
CA ASN A 115 5.32 27.35 -3.19
C ASN A 115 5.10 25.91 -2.68
N ILE A 116 5.08 24.97 -3.61
CA ILE A 116 4.96 23.55 -3.35
C ILE A 116 6.24 22.85 -3.77
N THR A 117 6.82 22.06 -2.87
CA THR A 117 7.93 21.15 -3.19
C THR A 117 7.40 19.74 -3.34
N ILE A 118 7.32 19.27 -4.58
CA ILE A 118 6.87 17.90 -4.88
C ILE A 118 8.07 16.96 -4.81
N ARG A 119 7.94 15.89 -4.06
CA ARG A 119 8.91 14.80 -4.07
C ARG A 119 8.44 13.74 -5.05
N GLN A 120 8.97 13.83 -6.24
CA GLN A 120 8.94 12.76 -7.22
C GLN A 120 10.08 11.80 -6.94
N ALA A 121 9.80 10.53 -6.92
CA ALA A 121 10.83 9.52 -6.87
C ALA A 121 10.66 8.55 -8.00
N THR A 122 11.71 8.37 -8.72
CA THR A 122 11.95 7.17 -9.51
C THR A 122 11.93 5.97 -8.58
N ALA A 123 11.15 4.97 -8.85
CA ALA A 123 11.06 3.68 -8.13
C ALA A 123 11.53 3.71 -6.64
N LYS A 124 10.59 3.71 -5.71
CA LYS A 124 10.85 3.65 -4.26
C LYS A 124 10.28 2.38 -3.68
N ALA A 125 11.04 1.70 -2.84
CA ALA A 125 10.49 0.65 -2.00
C ALA A 125 9.58 1.28 -0.93
N GLU A 126 8.32 0.80 -0.85
CA GLU A 126 7.36 1.23 0.14
C GLU A 126 7.45 0.35 1.38
N ASN A 127 8.29 0.73 2.32
CA ASN A 127 8.35 0.09 3.62
C ASN A 127 7.20 0.57 4.51
N LEU A 128 6.74 -0.28 5.41
CA LEU A 128 5.62 0.00 6.28
C LEU A 128 6.00 -0.25 7.75
N ALA A 129 5.80 0.75 8.59
CA ALA A 129 5.86 0.61 10.03
C ALA A 129 4.44 0.72 10.59
N PHE A 130 3.99 -0.28 11.34
CA PHE A 130 2.61 -0.32 11.84
C PHE A 130 2.50 -1.04 13.18
N HIS A 131 1.50 -0.65 13.93
CA HIS A 131 1.06 -1.38 15.12
C HIS A 131 0.08 -2.49 14.71
N ARG A 132 0.05 -3.59 15.43
CA ARG A 132 -0.82 -4.75 15.14
C ARG A 132 -2.33 -4.40 15.02
N GLY A 133 -2.77 -3.30 15.61
CA GLY A 133 -4.14 -2.81 15.50
C GLY A 133 -4.43 -1.95 14.26
N ALA A 134 -3.45 -1.72 13.37
CA ALA A 134 -3.64 -0.92 12.16
C ALA A 134 -4.42 -1.66 11.08
N PHE A 135 -4.17 -2.96 10.94
CA PHE A 135 -4.74 -3.82 9.89
C PHE A 135 -5.37 -5.07 10.49
N ALA A 136 -6.40 -5.56 9.86
CA ALA A 136 -6.97 -6.88 10.13
C ALA A 136 -6.84 -7.77 8.90
N LEU A 137 -6.41 -9.01 9.13
CA LEU A 137 -6.51 -10.12 8.21
C LEU A 137 -7.50 -11.12 8.80
N ALA A 138 -8.57 -11.40 8.09
CA ALA A 138 -9.52 -12.43 8.45
C ALA A 138 -9.48 -13.55 7.41
N MET A 139 -9.50 -14.80 7.86
CA MET A 139 -9.61 -15.96 6.99
C MET A 139 -10.80 -16.79 7.44
N ALA A 140 -11.53 -17.33 6.47
CA ALA A 140 -12.66 -18.19 6.73
C ALA A 140 -12.46 -19.56 6.06
N LYS A 141 -12.91 -20.60 6.74
CA LYS A 141 -12.96 -21.94 6.17
C LYS A 141 -14.02 -21.95 5.08
N LEU A 142 -13.63 -22.35 3.87
CA LEU A 142 -14.58 -22.57 2.79
C LEU A 142 -15.46 -23.79 3.08
N PRO A 143 -16.77 -23.72 2.79
CA PRO A 143 -17.66 -24.87 3.00
C PRO A 143 -17.25 -26.05 2.12
N ASP A 144 -17.35 -27.24 2.70
CA ASP A 144 -17.10 -28.49 2.00
C ASP A 144 -18.41 -28.98 1.38
N TYR A 145 -18.45 -29.13 0.07
CA TYR A 145 -19.62 -29.59 -0.66
C TYR A 145 -19.67 -31.12 -0.79
N ALA A 146 -19.03 -31.84 0.11
CA ALA A 146 -18.99 -33.32 0.09
C ALA A 146 -20.37 -34.01 0.19
N GLY A 147 -21.43 -33.28 0.56
CA GLY A 147 -22.79 -33.79 0.64
C GLY A 147 -23.71 -33.53 -0.56
N ALA A 148 -23.27 -32.71 -1.51
CA ALA A 148 -24.10 -32.35 -2.67
C ALA A 148 -23.74 -33.21 -3.90
N GLY A 149 -24.19 -34.47 -3.90
CA GLY A 149 -24.32 -35.23 -5.14
C GLY A 149 -23.03 -35.63 -5.87
N GLY A 150 -22.09 -36.28 -5.19
CA GLY A 150 -21.21 -37.20 -5.90
C GLY A 150 -20.19 -36.62 -6.88
N ILE A 151 -19.77 -35.40 -6.72
CA ILE A 151 -18.56 -34.91 -7.43
C ILE A 151 -17.37 -35.53 -6.70
N GLY A 152 -16.69 -36.49 -7.33
CA GLY A 152 -15.58 -37.27 -6.77
C GLY A 152 -14.35 -36.49 -6.34
N ALA A 153 -14.55 -35.42 -5.58
CA ALA A 153 -13.49 -34.58 -5.06
C ALA A 153 -13.28 -34.86 -3.56
N GLN A 154 -12.07 -35.12 -3.18
CA GLN A 154 -11.66 -35.20 -1.77
C GLN A 154 -11.28 -33.80 -1.28
N PHE A 155 -11.78 -33.45 -0.10
CA PHE A 155 -11.52 -32.18 0.53
C PHE A 155 -10.77 -32.39 1.85
N SER A 156 -9.81 -31.53 2.13
CA SER A 156 -9.16 -31.44 3.43
C SER A 156 -8.92 -29.95 3.75
N SER A 157 -9.22 -29.57 4.98
CA SER A 157 -8.95 -28.20 5.45
C SER A 157 -7.90 -28.26 6.54
N ILE A 158 -6.89 -27.44 6.40
CA ILE A 158 -5.82 -27.28 7.39
C ILE A 158 -5.94 -25.87 7.95
N GLN A 159 -5.95 -25.75 9.26
CA GLN A 159 -5.89 -24.46 9.95
C GLN A 159 -4.70 -24.47 10.90
N ASP A 160 -3.88 -23.42 10.81
CA ASP A 160 -2.81 -23.17 11.77
C ASP A 160 -3.41 -22.59 13.07
N PRO A 161 -3.29 -23.27 14.22
CA PRO A 161 -3.86 -22.79 15.47
C PRO A 161 -3.18 -21.54 16.02
N VAL A 162 -1.96 -21.20 15.56
CA VAL A 162 -1.21 -20.05 16.05
C VAL A 162 -1.55 -18.78 15.27
N THR A 163 -1.58 -18.87 13.95
CA THR A 163 -1.81 -17.71 13.07
C THR A 163 -3.28 -17.58 12.66
N GLY A 164 -4.09 -18.62 12.83
CA GLY A 164 -5.47 -18.67 12.36
C GLY A 164 -5.61 -18.79 10.83
N LEU A 165 -4.50 -18.97 10.12
CA LEU A 165 -4.50 -19.13 8.66
C LEU A 165 -5.15 -20.47 8.30
N SER A 166 -6.08 -20.43 7.35
CA SER A 166 -6.80 -21.63 6.89
C SER A 166 -6.64 -21.81 5.39
N LEU A 167 -6.36 -23.03 4.99
CA LEU A 167 -6.25 -23.47 3.60
C LEU A 167 -7.19 -24.65 3.38
N ARG A 168 -7.86 -24.69 2.24
CA ARG A 168 -8.58 -25.85 1.77
C ARG A 168 -7.83 -26.49 0.61
N TYR A 169 -7.55 -27.77 0.74
CA TYR A 169 -6.99 -28.59 -0.33
C TYR A 169 -8.07 -29.50 -0.87
N ARG A 170 -8.21 -29.56 -2.18
CA ARG A 170 -9.12 -30.49 -2.85
C ARG A 170 -8.42 -31.19 -4.01
N ILE A 171 -8.80 -32.44 -4.22
CA ILE A 171 -8.36 -33.24 -5.38
C ILE A 171 -9.61 -33.55 -6.20
N GLY A 172 -9.62 -33.11 -7.45
CA GLY A 172 -10.65 -33.43 -8.43
C GLY A 172 -10.09 -34.23 -9.59
N TYR A 173 -10.97 -35.02 -10.24
CA TYR A 173 -10.63 -35.69 -11.49
C TYR A 173 -11.28 -34.96 -12.66
N ASP A 174 -10.46 -34.62 -13.66
CA ASP A 174 -10.90 -33.98 -14.90
C ASP A 174 -11.13 -35.06 -15.96
N ASN A 175 -12.41 -35.34 -16.23
CA ASN A 175 -12.80 -36.38 -17.18
C ASN A 175 -12.43 -36.04 -18.64
N ASN A 176 -12.30 -34.73 -18.98
CA ASN A 176 -12.00 -34.33 -20.34
C ASN A 176 -10.55 -34.63 -20.74
N PHE A 177 -9.65 -34.55 -19.75
CA PHE A 177 -8.22 -34.74 -19.97
C PHE A 177 -7.64 -35.94 -19.22
N SER A 178 -8.51 -36.77 -18.58
CA SER A 178 -8.11 -37.95 -17.80
C SER A 178 -6.97 -37.67 -16.82
N ARG A 179 -7.05 -36.57 -16.07
CA ARG A 179 -6.00 -36.14 -15.13
C ARG A 179 -6.57 -35.81 -13.76
N VAL A 180 -5.72 -35.99 -12.76
CA VAL A 180 -6.02 -35.54 -11.39
C VAL A 180 -5.54 -34.09 -11.24
N ILE A 181 -6.42 -33.22 -10.74
CA ILE A 181 -6.13 -31.81 -10.50
C ILE A 181 -6.15 -31.55 -9.00
N PRO A 182 -4.99 -31.30 -8.37
CA PRO A 182 -4.94 -30.74 -7.02
C PRO A 182 -5.21 -29.25 -7.08
N VAL A 183 -6.06 -28.75 -6.19
CA VAL A 183 -6.42 -27.33 -6.07
C VAL A 183 -6.27 -26.89 -4.63
N VAL A 184 -5.65 -25.75 -4.40
CA VAL A 184 -5.57 -25.09 -3.09
C VAL A 184 -6.41 -23.84 -3.13
N ASP A 185 -7.38 -23.75 -2.26
CA ASP A 185 -8.29 -22.61 -2.15
C ASP A 185 -8.05 -21.89 -0.83
N VAL A 186 -8.12 -20.57 -0.86
CA VAL A 186 -8.08 -19.72 0.32
C VAL A 186 -9.15 -18.64 0.24
N LEU A 187 -9.87 -18.41 1.33
CA LEU A 187 -10.79 -17.30 1.48
C LEU A 187 -10.24 -16.36 2.55
N TYR A 188 -9.92 -15.16 2.16
CA TYR A 188 -9.39 -14.15 3.07
C TYR A 188 -9.99 -12.78 2.80
N GLY A 189 -9.99 -11.94 3.81
CA GLY A 189 -10.34 -10.54 3.72
C GLY A 189 -9.31 -9.70 4.48
N VAL A 190 -9.01 -8.53 3.96
CA VAL A 190 -8.10 -7.56 4.59
C VAL A 190 -8.81 -6.23 4.76
N GLN A 191 -8.59 -5.57 5.90
CA GLN A 191 -9.18 -4.28 6.21
C GLN A 191 -8.19 -3.43 6.98
N THR A 192 -8.13 -2.13 6.66
CA THR A 192 -7.46 -1.14 7.50
C THR A 192 -8.42 -0.73 8.61
N LEU A 193 -8.05 -1.02 9.86
CA LEU A 193 -8.86 -0.68 11.03
C LEU A 193 -8.60 0.76 11.48
N ASN A 194 -7.34 1.11 11.65
CA ASN A 194 -6.94 2.44 12.09
C ASN A 194 -5.70 2.92 11.33
N PRO A 195 -5.87 3.83 10.35
CA PRO A 195 -4.76 4.34 9.54
C PRO A 195 -3.73 5.15 10.35
N ASN A 196 -4.12 5.71 11.51
CA ASN A 196 -3.20 6.48 12.36
C ASN A 196 -2.15 5.62 13.07
N LEU A 197 -2.35 4.30 13.09
CA LEU A 197 -1.42 3.33 13.68
C LEU A 197 -0.43 2.75 12.65
N ALA A 198 -0.37 3.33 11.45
CA ALA A 198 0.55 2.91 10.40
C ALA A 198 1.20 4.11 9.72
N VAL A 199 2.47 3.96 9.40
CA VAL A 199 3.27 4.97 8.69
C VAL A 199 4.03 4.31 7.56
N ARG A 200 4.02 4.94 6.39
CA ARG A 200 4.78 4.52 5.23
C ARG A 200 6.17 5.16 5.26
N LEU A 201 7.20 4.34 5.13
CA LEU A 201 8.59 4.74 5.10
C LEU A 201 9.11 4.53 3.67
N ASN A 202 9.38 5.62 2.97
CA ASN A 202 9.93 5.59 1.62
C ASN A 202 11.45 5.79 1.69
N SER A 203 12.19 4.90 1.07
CA SER A 203 13.65 4.98 0.94
C SER A 203 14.03 5.65 -0.37
#